data_cd38b339a999754b7eed0158e3d1edb7
#
_entry.id   cd38b339a999754b7eed0158e3d1edb7
#
_cell.length_a   1.000
_cell.length_b   1.000
_cell.length_c   1.000
_cell.angle_alpha   90.00
_cell.angle_beta   90.00
_cell.angle_gamma   90.00
#
_symmetry.space_group_name_H-M   'P 1'
#
loop_
_entity.id
_entity.type
_entity.pdbx_description
1 polymer ?
#
loop_
_entity_poly.entity_id
_entity_poly.type
_entity_poly.pdbx_seq_one_letter_code
_entity_poly.pdbx_strand_id
1 'polypeptide(L)'
;MNKYRERIARVCAEMKKAGIGQLMVNDHLGIYYLTGIDVMPFERFWAFLINDDGSTVLFDNKLFALGDTGLNTVTLTDTDDVAAAVAKHIKPGKMGVDKNMAARFLLPIMNACSDTNMVLGSDCVDNVRARKDEEEKRLMRRASEINDICMERLAAYIHDGVT
;
A
#
# COMPACT_ATOMS: atom_id res chain seq x y z
N MET A 1 18.51 10.33 -5.30
CA MET A 1 17.30 10.38 -4.43
C MET A 1 16.77 8.95 -4.34
N ASN A 2 16.25 8.50 -3.21
CA ASN A 2 15.75 7.11 -3.07
C ASN A 2 14.45 6.98 -3.88
N LYS A 3 14.32 5.93 -4.72
CA LYS A 3 13.15 5.66 -5.57
C LYS A 3 11.80 5.71 -4.83
N TYR A 4 11.77 5.30 -3.56
CA TYR A 4 10.56 5.32 -2.75
C TYR A 4 10.11 6.75 -2.42
N ARG A 5 11.05 7.64 -2.08
CA ARG A 5 10.74 9.07 -1.87
C ARG A 5 10.20 9.74 -3.13
N GLU A 6 10.72 9.38 -4.30
CA GLU A 6 10.20 9.89 -5.59
C GLU A 6 8.78 9.39 -5.86
N ARG A 7 8.49 8.13 -5.53
CA ARG A 7 7.14 7.55 -5.66
C ARG A 7 6.16 8.25 -4.72
N ILE A 8 6.54 8.46 -3.46
CA ILE A 8 5.72 9.21 -2.48
C ILE A 8 5.47 10.64 -2.98
N ALA A 9 6.48 11.34 -3.47
CA ALA A 9 6.31 12.70 -4.00
C ALA A 9 5.32 12.74 -5.19
N ARG A 10 5.34 11.73 -6.08
CA ARG A 10 4.36 11.60 -7.17
C ARG A 10 2.96 11.33 -6.65
N VAL A 11 2.82 10.50 -5.61
CA VAL A 11 1.52 10.26 -4.95
C VAL A 11 1.00 11.56 -4.33
N CYS A 12 1.82 12.33 -3.61
CA CYS A 12 1.44 13.64 -3.08
C CYS A 12 0.96 14.60 -4.18
N ALA A 13 1.57 14.56 -5.37
CA ALA A 13 1.11 15.36 -6.50
C ALA A 13 -0.30 14.94 -6.99
N GLU A 14 -0.61 13.63 -7.01
CA GLU A 14 -1.97 13.14 -7.31
C GLU A 14 -2.96 13.50 -6.19
N MET A 15 -2.57 13.37 -4.91
CA MET A 15 -3.37 13.80 -3.76
C MET A 15 -3.76 15.27 -3.87
N LYS A 16 -2.81 16.13 -4.22
CA LYS A 16 -3.07 17.58 -4.43
C LYS A 16 -4.09 17.84 -5.53
N LYS A 17 -4.02 17.12 -6.66
CA LYS A 17 -5.02 17.23 -7.74
C LYS A 17 -6.42 16.82 -7.28
N ALA A 18 -6.51 15.81 -6.40
CA ALA A 18 -7.77 15.31 -5.85
C ALA A 18 -8.28 16.13 -4.64
N GLY A 19 -7.49 17.10 -4.16
CA GLY A 19 -7.79 17.88 -2.95
C GLY A 19 -7.78 17.01 -1.69
N ILE A 20 -6.92 16.00 -1.63
CA ILE A 20 -6.76 15.07 -0.51
C ILE A 20 -5.55 15.51 0.32
N GLY A 21 -5.76 15.78 1.63
CA GLY A 21 -4.70 16.19 2.56
C GLY A 21 -3.94 15.02 3.18
N GLN A 22 -4.61 13.86 3.34
CA GLN A 22 -4.00 12.64 3.85
C GLN A 22 -4.49 11.44 3.02
N LEU A 23 -3.64 10.45 2.84
CA LEU A 23 -3.98 9.20 2.13
C LEU A 23 -3.54 8.00 2.97
N MET A 24 -4.46 7.11 3.28
CA MET A 24 -4.17 5.83 3.92
C MET A 24 -4.19 4.71 2.88
N VAL A 25 -3.03 4.15 2.63
CA VAL A 25 -2.81 2.97 1.76
C VAL A 25 -2.84 1.73 2.64
N ASN A 26 -3.64 0.74 2.27
CA ASN A 26 -3.80 -0.51 3.01
C ASN A 26 -3.51 -1.74 2.12
N ASP A 27 -3.46 -1.56 0.80
CA ASP A 27 -3.03 -2.59 -0.13
C ASP A 27 -1.54 -2.92 0.08
N HIS A 28 -1.23 -4.19 0.39
CA HIS A 28 0.15 -4.60 0.69
C HIS A 28 1.10 -4.37 -0.50
N LEU A 29 0.63 -4.56 -1.75
CA LEU A 29 1.43 -4.27 -2.94
C LEU A 29 1.62 -2.76 -3.15
N GLY A 30 0.63 -1.95 -2.76
CA GLY A 30 0.75 -0.49 -2.73
C GLY A 30 1.81 -0.04 -1.73
N ILE A 31 1.78 -0.58 -0.52
CA ILE A 31 2.78 -0.29 0.52
C ILE A 31 4.18 -0.77 0.09
N TYR A 32 4.30 -2.00 -0.43
CA TYR A 32 5.56 -2.50 -0.99
C TYR A 32 6.13 -1.58 -2.08
N TYR A 33 5.28 -1.11 -3.00
CA TYR A 33 5.69 -0.17 -4.05
C TYR A 33 6.26 1.14 -3.49
N LEU A 34 5.68 1.64 -2.40
CA LEU A 34 6.03 2.92 -1.79
C LEU A 34 7.18 2.83 -0.79
N THR A 35 7.44 1.66 -0.21
CA THR A 35 8.39 1.50 0.90
C THR A 35 9.48 0.47 0.64
N GLY A 36 9.21 -0.52 -0.21
CA GLY A 36 10.04 -1.72 -0.39
C GLY A 36 9.84 -2.78 0.68
N ILE A 37 8.93 -2.57 1.63
CA ILE A 37 8.64 -3.52 2.71
C ILE A 37 7.57 -4.49 2.22
N ASP A 38 7.96 -5.76 2.09
CA ASP A 38 7.08 -6.84 1.63
C ASP A 38 6.51 -7.60 2.83
N VAL A 39 5.25 -7.36 3.12
CA VAL A 39 4.50 -8.01 4.21
C VAL A 39 3.17 -8.49 3.69
N MET A 40 2.83 -9.76 3.96
CA MET A 40 1.48 -10.28 3.79
C MET A 40 0.75 -10.19 5.13
N PRO A 41 -0.12 -9.20 5.32
CA PRO A 41 -0.68 -8.90 6.64
C PRO A 41 -1.80 -9.85 7.07
N PHE A 42 -2.34 -10.65 6.13
CA PHE A 42 -3.51 -11.49 6.36
C PHE A 42 -4.69 -10.67 6.91
N GLU A 43 -5.15 -11.02 8.13
CA GLU A 43 -6.26 -10.34 8.81
C GLU A 43 -5.83 -9.14 9.66
N ARG A 44 -4.54 -8.87 9.81
CA ARG A 44 -4.01 -7.82 10.69
C ARG A 44 -4.00 -6.45 10.03
N PHE A 45 -4.10 -5.42 10.84
CA PHE A 45 -4.00 -4.06 10.35
C PHE A 45 -2.59 -3.78 9.86
N TRP A 46 -2.51 -3.35 8.61
CA TRP A 46 -1.30 -2.94 7.91
C TRP A 46 -1.63 -1.73 7.07
N ALA A 47 -1.04 -0.58 7.34
CA ALA A 47 -1.37 0.64 6.64
C ALA A 47 -0.19 1.60 6.56
N PHE A 48 -0.18 2.41 5.51
CA PHE A 48 0.80 3.47 5.28
C PHE A 48 0.06 4.78 5.06
N LEU A 49 0.17 5.68 6.02
CA LEU A 49 -0.41 7.02 5.96
C LEU A 49 0.58 7.97 5.32
N ILE A 50 0.13 8.71 4.31
CA ILE A 50 0.90 9.72 3.60
C ILE A 50 0.20 11.07 3.83
N ASN A 51 0.93 12.08 4.28
CA ASN A 51 0.48 13.45 4.35
C ASN A 51 0.84 14.21 3.06
N ASP A 52 0.12 15.26 2.76
CA ASP A 52 0.36 16.12 1.59
C ASP A 52 1.72 16.83 1.58
N ASP A 53 2.33 16.99 2.77
CA ASP A 53 3.70 17.49 2.94
C ASP A 53 4.79 16.42 2.69
N GLY A 54 4.38 15.19 2.39
CA GLY A 54 5.27 14.04 2.14
C GLY A 54 5.74 13.32 3.40
N SER A 55 5.33 13.75 4.60
CA SER A 55 5.56 13.00 5.82
C SER A 55 4.69 11.75 5.86
N THR A 56 5.17 10.68 6.49
CA THR A 56 4.52 9.37 6.47
C THR A 56 4.51 8.71 7.82
N VAL A 57 3.53 7.82 8.04
CA VAL A 57 3.45 6.94 9.20
C VAL A 57 3.14 5.52 8.72
N LEU A 58 3.95 4.56 9.13
CA LEU A 58 3.70 3.15 8.91
C LEU A 58 3.03 2.56 10.15
N PHE A 59 1.88 1.93 9.96
CA PHE A 59 1.23 1.14 11.01
C PHE A 59 1.55 -0.33 10.75
N ASP A 60 2.29 -0.94 11.65
CA ASP A 60 2.65 -2.35 11.58
C ASP A 60 2.07 -3.16 12.75
N ASN A 61 2.24 -4.48 12.69
CA ASN A 61 1.95 -5.36 13.81
C ASN A 61 3.25 -5.99 14.32
N LYS A 62 3.39 -6.06 15.63
CA LYS A 62 4.56 -6.65 16.30
C LYS A 62 4.94 -8.04 15.78
N LEU A 63 3.94 -8.81 15.31
CA LEU A 63 4.14 -10.15 14.75
C LEU A 63 4.85 -10.15 13.38
N PHE A 64 4.91 -9.02 12.68
CA PHE A 64 5.65 -8.92 11.43
C PHE A 64 7.17 -8.85 11.63
N ALA A 65 7.62 -8.49 12.84
CA ALA A 65 9.03 -8.46 13.25
C ALA A 65 9.94 -7.69 12.25
N LEU A 66 9.49 -6.52 11.79
CA LEU A 66 10.14 -5.78 10.69
C LEU A 66 11.53 -5.24 11.04
N GLY A 67 11.86 -5.11 12.31
CA GLY A 67 13.09 -4.44 12.74
C GLY A 67 13.04 -2.92 12.44
N ASP A 68 14.22 -2.31 12.27
CA ASP A 68 14.32 -0.89 11.92
C ASP A 68 14.01 -0.69 10.43
N THR A 69 12.89 -0.07 10.14
CA THR A 69 12.45 0.24 8.75
C THR A 69 12.99 1.59 8.26
N GLY A 70 13.58 2.41 9.13
CA GLY A 70 13.93 3.81 8.82
C GLY A 70 12.72 4.73 8.58
N LEU A 71 11.50 4.25 8.87
CA LEU A 71 10.25 5.01 8.75
C LEU A 71 9.71 5.38 10.14
N ASN A 72 8.88 6.44 10.20
CA ASN A 72 8.08 6.71 11.37
C ASN A 72 7.02 5.60 11.49
N THR A 73 7.17 4.70 12.47
CA THR A 73 6.38 3.48 12.60
C THR A 73 5.61 3.46 13.91
N VAL A 74 4.35 3.06 13.83
CA VAL A 74 3.47 2.76 14.97
C VAL A 74 3.24 1.25 14.99
N THR A 75 3.89 0.57 15.92
CA THR A 75 3.76 -0.89 16.07
C THR A 75 2.59 -1.24 16.98
N LEU A 76 1.66 -2.00 16.46
CA LEU A 76 0.45 -2.47 17.14
C LEU A 76 0.57 -3.95 17.52
N THR A 77 -0.27 -4.37 18.44
CA THR A 77 -0.51 -5.77 18.79
C THR A 77 -1.94 -6.17 18.44
N ASP A 78 -2.27 -7.45 18.50
CA ASP A 78 -3.62 -7.94 18.20
C ASP A 78 -4.67 -7.50 19.25
N THR A 79 -4.24 -6.95 20.40
CA THR A 79 -5.10 -6.46 21.47
C THR A 79 -5.26 -4.93 21.51
N ASP A 80 -4.53 -4.20 20.66
CA ASP A 80 -4.59 -2.74 20.62
C ASP A 80 -5.85 -2.25 19.90
N ASP A 81 -6.36 -1.12 20.34
CA ASP A 81 -7.40 -0.39 19.64
C ASP A 81 -6.80 0.33 18.42
N VAL A 82 -6.94 -0.31 17.26
CA VAL A 82 -6.45 0.20 15.97
C VAL A 82 -7.04 1.58 15.67
N ALA A 83 -8.34 1.79 15.91
CA ALA A 83 -8.99 3.06 15.58
C ALA A 83 -8.46 4.20 16.44
N ALA A 84 -8.30 3.96 17.74
CA ALA A 84 -7.72 4.95 18.66
C ALA A 84 -6.25 5.27 18.34
N ALA A 85 -5.47 4.26 17.91
CA ALA A 85 -4.08 4.46 17.52
C ALA A 85 -3.96 5.29 16.23
N VAL A 86 -4.76 4.96 15.22
CA VAL A 86 -4.79 5.64 13.92
C VAL A 86 -5.30 7.09 14.06
N ALA A 87 -6.34 7.32 14.86
CA ALA A 87 -6.95 8.64 15.05
C ALA A 87 -5.95 9.70 15.55
N LYS A 88 -4.91 9.30 16.28
CA LYS A 88 -3.84 10.23 16.74
C LYS A 88 -3.03 10.84 15.60
N HIS A 89 -3.10 10.26 14.40
CA HIS A 89 -2.34 10.69 13.23
C HIS A 89 -3.23 11.28 12.12
N ILE A 90 -4.55 11.18 12.28
CA ILE A 90 -5.51 11.74 11.32
C ILE A 90 -5.75 13.21 11.64
N LYS A 91 -5.76 14.03 10.59
CA LYS A 91 -6.05 15.47 10.65
C LYS A 91 -7.46 15.73 10.11
N PRO A 92 -8.17 16.73 10.63
CA PRO A 92 -9.43 17.16 10.03
C PRO A 92 -9.27 17.52 8.56
N GLY A 93 -10.29 17.23 7.75
CA GLY A 93 -10.30 17.55 6.34
C GLY A 93 -10.61 16.36 5.44
N LYS A 94 -10.23 16.44 4.16
CA LYS A 94 -10.47 15.38 3.19
C LYS A 94 -9.32 14.37 3.19
N MET A 95 -9.66 13.12 3.47
CA MET A 95 -8.72 12.00 3.53
C MET A 95 -9.09 10.92 2.50
N GLY A 96 -8.12 10.48 1.72
CA GLY A 96 -8.25 9.30 0.87
C GLY A 96 -8.07 8.02 1.67
N VAL A 97 -8.91 7.02 1.41
CA VAL A 97 -8.75 5.66 1.94
C VAL A 97 -8.63 4.66 0.79
N ASP A 98 -7.93 3.56 1.06
CA ASP A 98 -7.73 2.49 0.09
C ASP A 98 -9.04 1.74 -0.19
N LYS A 99 -9.29 1.43 -1.47
CA LYS A 99 -10.44 0.62 -1.92
C LYS A 99 -10.48 -0.78 -1.30
N ASN A 100 -9.33 -1.32 -0.89
CA ASN A 100 -9.19 -2.65 -0.30
C ASN A 100 -9.19 -2.63 1.23
N MET A 101 -9.41 -1.47 1.88
CA MET A 101 -9.46 -1.42 3.34
C MET A 101 -10.66 -2.20 3.86
N ALA A 102 -10.40 -3.19 4.71
CA ALA A 102 -11.46 -4.00 5.32
C ALA A 102 -12.38 -3.14 6.20
N ALA A 103 -13.71 -3.31 6.04
CA ALA A 103 -14.71 -2.54 6.75
C ALA A 103 -14.57 -2.61 8.29
N ARG A 104 -14.05 -3.75 8.81
CA ARG A 104 -13.78 -3.92 10.24
C ARG A 104 -12.78 -2.92 10.82
N PHE A 105 -11.87 -2.38 9.98
CA PHE A 105 -10.94 -1.32 10.37
C PHE A 105 -11.49 0.06 9.98
N LEU A 106 -12.03 0.19 8.77
CA LEU A 106 -12.50 1.47 8.25
C LEU A 106 -13.63 2.07 9.11
N LEU A 107 -14.65 1.29 9.45
CA LEU A 107 -15.81 1.82 10.18
C LEU A 107 -15.45 2.34 11.58
N PRO A 108 -14.67 1.63 12.42
CA PRO A 108 -14.21 2.19 13.70
C PRO A 108 -13.33 3.44 13.53
N ILE A 109 -12.45 3.49 12.52
CA ILE A 109 -11.61 4.66 12.23
C ILE A 109 -12.49 5.87 11.84
N MET A 110 -13.49 5.67 10.97
CA MET A 110 -14.45 6.72 10.60
C MET A 110 -15.20 7.26 11.81
N ASN A 111 -15.63 6.38 12.70
CA ASN A 111 -16.32 6.79 13.94
C ASN A 111 -15.40 7.58 14.88
N ALA A 112 -14.12 7.22 14.96
CA ALA A 112 -13.13 7.90 15.79
C ALA A 112 -12.68 9.25 15.19
N CYS A 113 -12.86 9.46 13.88
CA CYS A 113 -12.39 10.63 13.13
C CYS A 113 -13.57 11.36 12.45
N SER A 114 -14.59 11.71 13.22
CA SER A 114 -15.85 12.31 12.70
C SER A 114 -15.65 13.63 11.94
N ASP A 115 -14.58 14.37 12.22
CA ASP A 115 -14.26 15.64 11.56
C ASP A 115 -13.48 15.45 10.24
N THR A 116 -13.31 14.20 9.81
CA THR A 116 -12.58 13.83 8.59
C THR A 116 -13.54 13.31 7.53
N ASN A 117 -13.53 13.94 6.34
CA ASN A 117 -14.28 13.48 5.20
C ASN A 117 -13.49 12.39 4.46
N MET A 118 -13.78 11.12 4.72
CA MET A 118 -13.12 9.99 4.08
C MET A 118 -13.73 9.69 2.72
N VAL A 119 -12.88 9.61 1.70
CA VAL A 119 -13.24 9.33 0.30
C VAL A 119 -12.33 8.25 -0.27
N LEU A 120 -12.71 7.63 -1.38
CA LEU A 120 -11.78 6.71 -2.09
C LEU A 120 -10.57 7.50 -2.60
N GLY A 121 -9.37 7.01 -2.28
CA GLY A 121 -8.10 7.64 -2.61
C GLY A 121 -7.12 6.74 -3.38
N SER A 122 -7.49 5.49 -3.70
CA SER A 122 -6.59 4.53 -4.33
C SER A 122 -6.04 5.00 -5.67
N ASP A 123 -6.81 5.80 -6.44
CA ASP A 123 -6.36 6.36 -7.72
C ASP A 123 -5.07 7.18 -7.58
N CYS A 124 -4.82 7.80 -6.42
CA CYS A 124 -3.56 8.53 -6.17
C CYS A 124 -2.33 7.61 -6.27
N VAL A 125 -2.44 6.35 -5.85
CA VAL A 125 -1.38 5.34 -5.96
C VAL A 125 -1.44 4.63 -7.31
N ASP A 126 -2.62 4.24 -7.74
CA ASP A 126 -2.83 3.48 -8.98
C ASP A 126 -2.33 4.25 -10.21
N ASN A 127 -2.60 5.55 -10.31
CA ASN A 127 -2.11 6.40 -11.40
C ASN A 127 -0.57 6.49 -11.44
N VAL A 128 0.07 6.51 -10.28
CA VAL A 128 1.54 6.51 -10.20
C VAL A 128 2.10 5.15 -10.60
N ARG A 129 1.51 4.05 -10.13
CA ARG A 129 1.89 2.66 -10.47
C ARG A 129 1.62 2.31 -11.94
N ALA A 130 0.63 2.95 -12.57
CA ALA A 130 0.34 2.73 -13.98
C ALA A 130 1.51 3.11 -14.90
N ARG A 131 2.33 4.08 -14.50
CA ARG A 131 3.51 4.55 -15.25
C ARG A 131 4.76 3.89 -14.71
N LYS A 132 5.21 2.82 -15.40
CA LYS A 132 6.38 2.02 -15.00
C LYS A 132 7.68 2.78 -15.30
N ASP A 133 8.60 2.75 -14.33
CA ASP A 133 9.97 3.21 -14.53
C ASP A 133 10.79 2.18 -15.35
N GLU A 134 12.04 2.51 -15.71
CA GLU A 134 12.85 1.65 -16.57
C GLU A 134 13.22 0.32 -15.90
N GLU A 135 13.41 0.31 -14.58
CA GLU A 135 13.68 -0.92 -13.83
C GLU A 135 12.43 -1.81 -13.80
N GLU A 136 11.26 -1.23 -13.54
CA GLU A 136 9.98 -1.95 -13.58
C GLU A 136 9.70 -2.55 -14.98
N LYS A 137 9.96 -1.79 -16.04
CA LYS A 137 9.84 -2.29 -17.44
C LYS A 137 10.79 -3.45 -17.71
N ARG A 138 12.04 -3.37 -17.24
CA ARG A 138 13.03 -4.46 -17.37
C ARG A 138 12.55 -5.71 -16.64
N LEU A 139 12.06 -5.58 -15.42
CA LEU A 139 11.54 -6.70 -14.62
C LEU A 139 10.31 -7.33 -15.27
N MET A 140 9.38 -6.52 -15.80
CA MET A 140 8.19 -7.01 -16.51
C MET A 140 8.56 -7.79 -17.77
N ARG A 141 9.49 -7.28 -18.60
CA ARG A 141 9.98 -8.02 -19.78
C ARG A 141 10.58 -9.37 -19.38
N ARG A 142 11.41 -9.36 -18.32
CA ARG A 142 12.02 -10.60 -17.82
C ARG A 142 10.98 -11.60 -17.31
N ALA A 143 9.94 -11.13 -16.62
CA ALA A 143 8.84 -11.97 -16.17
C ALA A 143 8.06 -12.59 -17.36
N SER A 144 7.82 -11.81 -18.42
CA SER A 144 7.19 -12.32 -19.66
C SER A 144 8.03 -13.39 -20.33
N GLU A 145 9.35 -13.18 -20.49
CA GLU A 145 10.27 -14.16 -21.07
C GLU A 145 10.25 -15.49 -20.31
N ILE A 146 10.23 -15.42 -18.95
CA ILE A 146 10.16 -16.63 -18.12
C ILE A 146 8.80 -17.31 -18.31
N ASN A 147 7.72 -16.54 -18.37
CA ASN A 147 6.38 -17.09 -18.61
C ASN A 147 6.29 -17.81 -19.95
N ASP A 148 6.84 -17.23 -21.02
CA ASP A 148 6.85 -17.85 -22.36
C ASP A 148 7.58 -19.20 -22.33
N ILE A 149 8.76 -19.28 -21.70
CA ILE A 149 9.51 -20.53 -21.51
C ILE A 149 8.67 -21.55 -20.70
N CYS A 150 7.99 -21.13 -19.66
CA CYS A 150 7.14 -22.01 -18.87
C CYS A 150 5.96 -22.55 -19.68
N MET A 151 5.33 -21.70 -20.49
CA MET A 151 4.21 -22.10 -21.36
C MET A 151 4.65 -23.06 -22.46
N GLU A 152 5.81 -22.85 -23.10
CA GLU A 152 6.37 -23.76 -24.08
C GLU A 152 6.63 -25.15 -23.48
N ARG A 153 7.23 -25.19 -22.27
CA ARG A 153 7.48 -26.45 -21.55
C ARG A 153 6.19 -27.15 -21.15
N LEU A 154 5.19 -26.39 -20.67
CA LEU A 154 3.90 -26.94 -20.32
C LEU A 154 3.20 -27.54 -21.55
N ALA A 155 3.19 -26.82 -22.67
CA ALA A 155 2.61 -27.31 -23.92
C ALA A 155 3.28 -28.61 -24.41
N ALA A 156 4.61 -28.71 -24.32
CA ALA A 156 5.35 -29.90 -24.67
C ALA A 156 5.11 -31.09 -23.72
N TYR A 157 4.73 -30.81 -22.47
CA TYR A 157 4.43 -31.84 -21.47
C TYR A 157 3.01 -32.43 -21.63
N ILE A 158 2.09 -31.70 -22.22
CA ILE A 158 0.69 -32.15 -22.41
C ILE A 158 0.64 -33.14 -23.60
N HIS A 159 0.44 -34.40 -23.29
CA HIS A 159 0.27 -35.47 -24.30
C HIS A 159 -0.64 -36.57 -23.73
N ASP A 160 -1.10 -37.50 -24.58
CA ASP A 160 -1.92 -38.63 -24.18
C ASP A 160 -1.25 -39.45 -23.06
N GLY A 161 -2.01 -39.73 -21.99
CA GLY A 161 -1.57 -40.52 -20.84
C GLY A 161 -0.93 -39.70 -19.71
N VAL A 162 -0.83 -38.37 -19.80
CA VAL A 162 -0.45 -37.50 -18.69
C VAL A 162 -1.72 -37.13 -17.88
N THR A 163 -1.63 -37.31 -16.55
CA THR A 163 -2.69 -36.95 -15.58
C THR A 163 -2.28 -35.74 -14.76
#